data_5ca074739618b26dce3d72374d93b2e1
#
_entry.id   5ca074739618b26dce3d72374d93b2e1
#
_cell.length_a   1.000
_cell.length_b   1.000
_cell.length_c   1.000
_cell.angle_alpha   90.00
_cell.angle_beta   90.00
_cell.angle_gamma   90.00
#
_symmetry.space_group_name_H-M   'P 1'
#
loop_
_entity.id
_entity.type
_entity.pdbx_description
1 polymer ?
#
loop_
_entity_poly.entity_id
_entity_poly.type
_entity_poly.pdbx_seq_one_letter_code
_entity_poly.pdbx_strand_id
1 'polypeptide(L)'
;MSEITNNRNVKDDEIDLLDLFRRIGRGLVRWGNALGRAFLISVAFLLRRWLPLGLSIVAGIAVSYILISTSASFFTSDLVFRNNLVQLDKKTSRDNSGTTSEIFSKINKLHTFCSEGNSIALAKALSMKPESVRNISDISAFWIIDLNKDGIPDYVDYNGTYVYDTVNVRMVNNLDVRTKFNSGLDLNQVRDGIIKFIESDTLNQQRNRLRIRQNNDMLERLTYDIQQLDSLQKVKYFEETRNMKPAAGGQIVFMQEQKTQLVYTDIYNLYTRKQLLEAERDLYKGIVTVINDFSSPTLRNNGTRYYGKQVIPIFFCATLLVLIFLANRKKLNEVFKKY
;
A
#
# COMPACT_ATOMS: atom_id res chain seq x y z
N MET A 1 79.61 -45.35 -23.60
CA MET A 1 78.82 -44.11 -23.75
C MET A 1 77.41 -44.46 -23.51
N SER A 2 76.89 -44.17 -22.30
CA SER A 2 75.59 -44.55 -21.84
C SER A 2 74.71 -43.29 -21.90
N GLU A 3 73.66 -43.33 -22.74
CA GLU A 3 72.64 -42.33 -22.75
C GLU A 3 71.62 -42.61 -21.62
N ILE A 4 71.53 -41.62 -20.74
CA ILE A 4 70.53 -41.59 -19.68
C ILE A 4 69.30 -40.94 -20.24
N THR A 5 68.30 -41.73 -20.58
CA THR A 5 66.94 -41.19 -20.91
C THR A 5 66.20 -40.89 -19.63
N ASN A 6 66.07 -39.59 -19.33
CA ASN A 6 65.31 -39.06 -18.20
C ASN A 6 63.82 -39.04 -18.56
N ASN A 7 63.10 -40.07 -18.13
CA ASN A 7 61.66 -40.18 -18.32
C ASN A 7 60.94 -39.39 -17.24
N ARG A 8 60.68 -38.10 -17.48
CA ARG A 8 59.80 -37.27 -16.61
C ARG A 8 58.35 -37.70 -16.89
N ASN A 9 57.80 -38.47 -15.99
CA ASN A 9 56.35 -38.65 -15.89
C ASN A 9 55.69 -37.31 -15.62
N VAL A 10 55.16 -36.69 -16.65
CA VAL A 10 54.17 -35.61 -16.53
C VAL A 10 52.88 -36.28 -16.03
N LYS A 11 52.60 -36.12 -14.76
CA LYS A 11 51.24 -36.42 -14.23
C LYS A 11 50.33 -35.40 -14.89
N ASP A 12 49.49 -35.83 -15.80
CA ASP A 12 48.35 -35.11 -16.28
C ASP A 12 47.48 -34.78 -15.09
N ASP A 13 47.40 -33.50 -14.72
CA ASP A 13 46.42 -32.94 -13.78
C ASP A 13 45.03 -32.86 -14.42
N GLU A 14 44.56 -33.96 -15.01
CA GLU A 14 43.17 -34.10 -15.36
C GLU A 14 42.39 -34.29 -14.08
N ILE A 15 41.66 -33.26 -13.67
CA ILE A 15 40.70 -33.31 -12.57
C ILE A 15 39.64 -34.32 -12.98
N ASP A 16 39.70 -35.52 -12.44
CA ASP A 16 38.67 -36.54 -12.67
C ASP A 16 37.36 -36.09 -12.02
N LEU A 17 36.52 -35.49 -12.88
CA LEU A 17 35.19 -35.02 -12.49
C LEU A 17 34.37 -36.09 -11.79
N LEU A 18 34.55 -37.37 -12.16
CA LEU A 18 33.88 -38.49 -11.52
C LEU A 18 34.36 -38.72 -10.07
N ASP A 19 35.65 -38.51 -9.80
CA ASP A 19 36.19 -38.64 -8.44
C ASP A 19 35.77 -37.43 -7.59
N LEU A 20 35.68 -36.25 -8.19
CA LEU A 20 35.13 -35.06 -7.55
C LEU A 20 33.66 -35.26 -7.15
N PHE A 21 32.81 -35.76 -8.05
CA PHE A 21 31.41 -36.07 -7.74
C PHE A 21 31.28 -37.18 -6.68
N ARG A 22 32.15 -38.16 -6.73
CA ARG A 22 32.19 -39.24 -5.72
C ARG A 22 32.63 -38.74 -4.34
N ARG A 23 33.55 -37.77 -4.27
CA ARG A 23 33.97 -37.13 -3.01
C ARG A 23 32.87 -36.23 -2.45
N ILE A 24 32.21 -35.44 -3.31
CA ILE A 24 31.06 -34.62 -2.94
C ILE A 24 29.91 -35.50 -2.46
N GLY A 25 29.57 -36.57 -3.20
CA GLY A 25 28.50 -37.52 -2.80
C GLY A 25 28.76 -38.18 -1.45
N ARG A 26 29.99 -38.65 -1.22
CA ARG A 26 30.39 -39.22 0.10
C ARG A 26 30.37 -38.15 1.20
N GLY A 27 30.73 -36.91 0.89
CA GLY A 27 30.61 -35.79 1.79
C GLY A 27 29.17 -35.52 2.19
N LEU A 28 28.26 -35.43 1.22
CA LEU A 28 26.82 -35.22 1.44
C LEU A 28 26.18 -36.32 2.26
N VAL A 29 26.51 -37.60 1.99
CA VAL A 29 26.01 -38.72 2.79
C VAL A 29 26.52 -38.67 4.24
N ARG A 30 27.79 -38.32 4.45
CA ARG A 30 28.34 -38.16 5.81
C ARG A 30 27.66 -37.00 6.55
N TRP A 31 27.45 -35.89 5.89
CA TRP A 31 26.71 -34.72 6.42
C TRP A 31 25.25 -35.09 6.72
N GLY A 32 24.57 -35.78 5.80
CA GLY A 32 23.21 -36.27 6.01
C GLY A 32 23.08 -37.18 7.22
N ASN A 33 24.01 -38.13 7.38
CA ASN A 33 24.04 -39.05 8.53
C ASN A 33 24.39 -38.32 9.84
N ALA A 34 25.28 -37.32 9.80
CA ALA A 34 25.61 -36.50 10.96
C ALA A 34 24.43 -35.64 11.41
N LEU A 35 23.76 -34.97 10.43
CA LEU A 35 22.54 -34.21 10.68
C LEU A 35 21.39 -35.07 11.18
N GLY A 36 21.21 -36.28 10.61
CA GLY A 36 20.19 -37.22 11.07
C GLY A 36 20.42 -37.66 12.51
N ARG A 37 21.68 -38.00 12.90
CA ARG A 37 22.02 -38.30 14.29
C ARG A 37 21.82 -37.12 15.22
N ALA A 38 22.25 -35.92 14.81
CA ALA A 38 22.04 -34.67 15.59
C ALA A 38 20.55 -34.40 15.81
N PHE A 39 19.73 -34.57 14.75
CA PHE A 39 18.29 -34.46 14.85
C PHE A 39 17.66 -35.45 15.83
N LEU A 40 18.00 -36.73 15.70
CA LEU A 40 17.50 -37.79 16.62
C LEU A 40 17.89 -37.50 18.07
N ILE A 41 19.14 -37.08 18.32
CA ILE A 41 19.60 -36.71 19.67
C ILE A 41 18.80 -35.49 20.19
N SER A 42 18.54 -34.51 19.35
CA SER A 42 17.74 -33.34 19.71
C SER A 42 16.29 -33.72 20.04
N VAL A 43 15.67 -34.58 19.24
CA VAL A 43 14.30 -35.05 19.49
C VAL A 43 14.26 -35.88 20.80
N ALA A 44 15.21 -36.78 21.00
CA ALA A 44 15.30 -37.57 22.24
C ALA A 44 15.50 -36.65 23.47
N PHE A 45 16.32 -35.63 23.36
CA PHE A 45 16.52 -34.62 24.41
C PHE A 45 15.22 -33.86 24.74
N LEU A 46 14.47 -33.38 23.71
CA LEU A 46 13.18 -32.72 23.89
C LEU A 46 12.14 -33.63 24.53
N LEU A 47 12.02 -34.89 24.05
CA LEU A 47 11.08 -35.87 24.60
C LEU A 47 11.41 -36.25 26.05
N ARG A 48 12.69 -36.40 26.39
CA ARG A 48 13.11 -36.72 27.77
C ARG A 48 12.82 -35.54 28.73
N ARG A 49 12.72 -34.31 28.22
CA ARG A 49 12.52 -33.10 29.03
C ARG A 49 11.23 -32.37 28.67
N TRP A 50 10.20 -33.08 28.23
CA TRP A 50 8.94 -32.53 27.82
C TRP A 50 8.20 -31.77 28.96
N LEU A 51 8.34 -32.25 30.22
CA LEU A 51 7.70 -31.59 31.38
C LEU A 51 8.16 -30.13 31.59
N PRO A 52 9.46 -29.82 31.74
CA PRO A 52 9.89 -28.44 31.90
C PRO A 52 9.61 -27.57 30.65
N LEU A 53 9.64 -28.13 29.44
CA LEU A 53 9.28 -27.43 28.23
C LEU A 53 7.78 -27.13 28.16
N GLY A 54 6.93 -28.10 28.54
CA GLY A 54 5.49 -27.90 28.64
C GLY A 54 5.14 -26.83 29.69
N LEU A 55 5.81 -26.86 30.85
CA LEU A 55 5.62 -25.87 31.91
C LEU A 55 6.01 -24.45 31.43
N SER A 56 7.07 -24.33 30.61
CA SER A 56 7.49 -23.04 30.05
C SER A 56 6.46 -22.45 29.08
N ILE A 57 5.79 -23.30 28.29
CA ILE A 57 4.71 -22.86 27.39
C ILE A 57 3.53 -22.35 28.22
N VAL A 58 3.14 -23.08 29.27
CA VAL A 58 2.06 -22.66 30.17
C VAL A 58 2.42 -21.33 30.86
N ALA A 59 3.65 -21.19 31.35
CA ALA A 59 4.14 -19.94 31.91
C ALA A 59 4.12 -18.79 30.88
N GLY A 60 4.55 -19.05 29.65
CA GLY A 60 4.48 -18.08 28.54
C GLY A 60 3.05 -17.63 28.22
N ILE A 61 2.08 -18.56 28.26
CA ILE A 61 0.66 -18.24 28.09
C ILE A 61 0.16 -17.38 29.26
N ALA A 62 0.49 -17.71 30.49
CA ALA A 62 0.09 -16.96 31.68
C ALA A 62 0.65 -15.51 31.64
N VAL A 63 1.94 -15.36 31.32
CA VAL A 63 2.57 -14.04 31.16
C VAL A 63 1.95 -13.26 30.01
N SER A 64 1.66 -13.90 28.88
CA SER A 64 0.97 -13.27 27.76
C SER A 64 -0.40 -12.72 28.20
N TYR A 65 -1.15 -13.49 28.97
CA TYR A 65 -2.45 -13.07 29.49
C TYR A 65 -2.36 -11.87 30.46
N ILE A 66 -1.36 -11.87 31.33
CA ILE A 66 -1.08 -10.73 32.23
C ILE A 66 -0.74 -9.47 31.40
N LEU A 67 0.14 -9.59 30.40
CA LEU A 67 0.50 -8.47 29.53
C LEU A 67 -0.72 -7.93 28.77
N ILE A 68 -1.62 -8.80 28.31
CA ILE A 68 -2.86 -8.40 27.68
C ILE A 68 -3.74 -7.60 28.64
N SER A 69 -3.84 -8.04 29.89
CA SER A 69 -4.70 -7.40 30.89
C SER A 69 -4.16 -6.05 31.34
N THR A 70 -2.84 -5.88 31.42
CA THR A 70 -2.17 -4.67 31.93
C THR A 70 -1.84 -3.63 30.85
N SER A 71 -1.70 -4.05 29.59
CA SER A 71 -1.36 -3.12 28.51
C SER A 71 -2.56 -2.36 27.98
N ALA A 72 -2.37 -1.07 27.66
CA ALA A 72 -3.37 -0.27 26.97
C ALA A 72 -3.76 -0.91 25.64
N SER A 73 -5.07 -0.98 25.36
CA SER A 73 -5.57 -1.51 24.09
C SER A 73 -5.31 -0.51 22.98
N PHE A 74 -4.65 -0.92 21.90
CA PHE A 74 -4.54 -0.09 20.72
C PHE A 74 -5.27 -0.72 19.51
N PHE A 75 -5.80 0.17 18.71
CA PHE A 75 -6.61 -0.12 17.54
C PHE A 75 -5.99 0.52 16.29
N THR A 76 -6.35 0.00 15.14
CA THR A 76 -5.97 0.58 13.85
C THR A 76 -7.21 0.74 13.00
N SER A 77 -7.33 1.88 12.34
CA SER A 77 -8.37 2.13 11.36
C SER A 77 -7.78 2.86 10.16
N ASP A 78 -8.32 2.57 9.01
CA ASP A 78 -7.85 3.07 7.73
C ASP A 78 -8.90 4.02 7.13
N LEU A 79 -8.42 5.13 6.54
CA LEU A 79 -9.20 6.15 5.87
C LEU A 79 -8.68 6.28 4.44
N VAL A 80 -9.53 6.02 3.46
CA VAL A 80 -9.17 6.20 2.05
C VAL A 80 -9.76 7.51 1.53
N PHE A 81 -8.92 8.33 0.96
CA PHE A 81 -9.38 9.54 0.29
C PHE A 81 -8.79 9.71 -1.11
N ARG A 82 -9.53 10.44 -1.93
CA ARG A 82 -9.13 10.85 -3.26
C ARG A 82 -8.59 12.27 -3.23
N ASN A 83 -7.44 12.48 -3.86
CA ASN A 83 -6.91 13.79 -4.17
C ASN A 83 -7.58 14.34 -5.43
N ASN A 84 -8.32 15.43 -5.29
CA ASN A 84 -9.08 16.05 -6.39
C ASN A 84 -8.25 17.05 -7.20
N LEU A 85 -7.02 17.36 -6.75
CA LEU A 85 -6.12 18.27 -7.46
C LEU A 85 -5.36 17.60 -8.62
N VAL A 86 -5.45 16.27 -8.70
CA VAL A 86 -4.75 15.51 -9.74
C VAL A 86 -5.33 15.84 -11.10
N GLN A 87 -4.49 16.38 -11.98
CA GLN A 87 -4.78 16.47 -13.40
C GLN A 87 -4.24 15.22 -14.09
N LEU A 88 -5.13 14.28 -14.36
CA LEU A 88 -4.79 13.07 -15.07
C LEU A 88 -4.56 13.38 -16.55
N ASP A 89 -3.35 13.13 -17.03
CA ASP A 89 -3.13 13.04 -18.47
C ASP A 89 -3.87 11.80 -18.98
N LYS A 90 -4.86 12.04 -19.87
CA LYS A 90 -5.68 10.96 -20.47
C LYS A 90 -4.85 9.85 -21.15
N LYS A 91 -3.60 10.16 -21.56
CA LYS A 91 -2.72 9.21 -22.24
C LYS A 91 -1.87 8.38 -21.27
N THR A 92 -1.50 8.95 -20.13
CA THR A 92 -0.51 8.33 -19.24
C THR A 92 -1.04 8.00 -17.85
N SER A 93 -2.24 8.48 -17.49
CA SER A 93 -2.82 8.37 -16.13
C SER A 93 -1.84 8.77 -15.02
N ARG A 94 -0.98 9.75 -15.29
CA ARG A 94 0.05 10.24 -14.36
C ARG A 94 -0.39 11.52 -13.68
N ASP A 95 0.00 11.67 -12.42
CA ASP A 95 -0.04 12.95 -11.73
C ASP A 95 1.12 13.84 -12.21
N ASN A 96 0.85 14.67 -13.21
CA ASN A 96 1.85 15.59 -13.75
C ASN A 96 2.20 16.73 -12.78
N SER A 97 1.38 16.96 -11.75
CA SER A 97 1.59 18.05 -10.78
C SER A 97 2.35 17.61 -9.53
N GLY A 98 2.51 16.30 -9.30
CA GLY A 98 3.11 15.75 -8.07
C GLY A 98 2.27 16.01 -6.81
N THR A 99 1.01 16.44 -6.96
CA THR A 99 0.18 16.89 -5.83
C THR A 99 -0.12 15.79 -4.83
N THR A 100 -0.27 14.56 -5.28
CA THR A 100 -0.50 13.41 -4.38
C THR A 100 0.71 13.13 -3.52
N SER A 101 1.92 13.21 -4.07
CA SER A 101 3.17 13.08 -3.31
C SER A 101 3.35 14.19 -2.28
N GLU A 102 2.91 15.42 -2.59
CA GLU A 102 2.93 16.53 -1.64
C GLU A 102 1.96 16.28 -0.48
N ILE A 103 0.73 15.81 -0.75
CA ILE A 103 -0.25 15.45 0.28
C ILE A 103 0.27 14.28 1.13
N PHE A 104 0.83 13.25 0.50
CA PHE A 104 1.47 12.11 1.16
C PHE A 104 2.55 12.57 2.14
N SER A 105 3.47 13.43 1.67
CA SER A 105 4.53 14.00 2.50
C SER A 105 3.98 14.84 3.65
N LYS A 106 2.90 15.60 3.42
CA LYS A 106 2.25 16.43 4.43
C LYS A 106 1.61 15.58 5.53
N ILE A 107 0.94 14.48 5.19
CA ILE A 107 0.38 13.56 6.17
C ILE A 107 1.48 12.88 6.98
N ASN A 108 2.59 12.51 6.35
CA ASN A 108 3.72 11.91 7.05
C ASN A 108 4.43 12.86 8.04
N LYS A 109 4.18 14.18 7.98
CA LYS A 109 4.54 15.08 9.09
C LYS A 109 3.74 14.81 10.36
N LEU A 110 2.49 14.33 10.25
CA LEU A 110 1.71 13.90 11.41
C LEU A 110 2.35 12.67 12.05
N HIS A 111 2.85 11.72 11.23
CA HIS A 111 3.65 10.59 11.72
C HIS A 111 4.88 11.06 12.52
N THR A 112 5.60 12.04 12.01
CA THR A 112 6.76 12.62 12.71
C THR A 112 6.35 13.22 14.07
N PHE A 113 5.24 13.97 14.14
CA PHE A 113 4.75 14.51 15.41
C PHE A 113 4.35 13.41 16.40
N CYS A 114 3.76 12.31 15.92
CA CYS A 114 3.44 11.15 16.74
C CYS A 114 4.71 10.47 17.27
N SER A 115 5.69 10.22 16.40
CA SER A 115 6.94 9.53 16.75
C SER A 115 7.83 10.33 17.71
N GLU A 116 7.81 11.66 17.61
CA GLU A 116 8.51 12.57 18.52
C GLU A 116 7.74 12.79 19.85
N GLY A 117 6.50 12.29 19.96
CA GLY A 117 5.65 12.53 21.12
C GLY A 117 5.18 13.98 21.27
N ASN A 118 5.24 14.78 20.18
CA ASN A 118 4.90 16.20 20.17
C ASN A 118 3.37 16.39 20.08
N SER A 119 2.68 16.11 21.18
CA SER A 119 1.21 16.22 21.26
C SER A 119 0.69 17.65 21.01
N ILE A 120 1.48 18.68 21.29
CA ILE A 120 1.09 20.08 21.07
C ILE A 120 1.06 20.40 19.59
N ALA A 121 2.11 20.01 18.84
CA ALA A 121 2.17 20.19 17.39
C ALA A 121 1.07 19.39 16.68
N LEU A 122 0.84 18.15 17.12
CA LEU A 122 -0.20 17.28 16.57
C LEU A 122 -1.60 17.85 16.84
N ALA A 123 -1.87 18.34 18.05
CA ALA A 123 -3.15 18.98 18.43
C ALA A 123 -3.42 20.22 17.57
N LYS A 124 -2.39 21.05 17.36
CA LYS A 124 -2.50 22.23 16.48
C LYS A 124 -2.75 21.83 15.02
N ALA A 125 -2.04 20.83 14.52
CA ALA A 125 -2.19 20.33 13.15
C ALA A 125 -3.60 19.78 12.90
N LEU A 126 -4.11 18.97 13.80
CA LEU A 126 -5.45 18.36 13.69
C LEU A 126 -6.59 19.27 14.18
N SER A 127 -6.31 20.44 14.72
CA SER A 127 -7.30 21.33 15.35
C SER A 127 -8.11 20.63 16.47
N MET A 128 -7.46 19.75 17.22
CA MET A 128 -8.02 18.95 18.30
C MET A 128 -7.51 19.40 19.67
N LYS A 129 -8.18 18.96 20.74
CA LYS A 129 -7.70 19.19 22.11
C LYS A 129 -6.44 18.33 22.37
N PRO A 130 -5.42 18.84 23.08
CA PRO A 130 -4.21 18.09 23.40
C PRO A 130 -4.45 16.78 24.14
N GLU A 131 -5.51 16.71 24.95
CA GLU A 131 -5.89 15.50 25.69
C GLU A 131 -6.37 14.37 24.77
N SER A 132 -7.19 14.71 23.74
CA SER A 132 -7.69 13.74 22.76
C SER A 132 -6.57 13.21 21.88
N VAL A 133 -5.62 14.05 21.54
CA VAL A 133 -4.49 13.71 20.66
C VAL A 133 -3.51 12.73 21.32
N ARG A 134 -3.42 12.71 22.66
CA ARG A 134 -2.58 11.73 23.38
C ARG A 134 -3.01 10.28 23.15
N ASN A 135 -4.25 10.07 22.75
CA ASN A 135 -4.75 8.74 22.40
C ASN A 135 -4.34 8.31 20.99
N ILE A 136 -3.76 9.20 20.20
CA ILE A 136 -3.25 8.88 18.86
C ILE A 136 -1.80 8.43 18.99
N SER A 137 -1.52 7.19 18.60
CA SER A 137 -0.17 6.62 18.63
C SER A 137 0.57 6.86 17.32
N ASP A 138 -0.15 6.86 16.18
CA ASP A 138 0.46 7.03 14.86
C ASP A 138 -0.58 7.44 13.82
N ILE A 139 -0.17 8.28 12.86
CA ILE A 139 -0.92 8.61 11.66
C ILE A 139 0.06 8.54 10.48
N SER A 140 -0.14 7.59 9.59
CA SER A 140 0.77 7.35 8.47
C SER A 140 -0.01 7.23 7.17
N ALA A 141 0.51 7.81 6.09
CA ALA A 141 -0.04 7.65 4.75
C ALA A 141 0.62 6.48 4.03
N PHE A 142 -0.16 5.78 3.21
CA PHE A 142 0.28 4.66 2.40
C PHE A 142 -0.25 4.79 0.97
N TRP A 143 0.54 4.25 0.03
CA TRP A 143 0.13 4.19 -1.36
C TRP A 143 -0.83 3.04 -1.60
N ILE A 144 -1.86 3.30 -2.37
CA ILE A 144 -2.75 2.27 -2.90
C ILE A 144 -2.16 1.78 -4.21
N ILE A 145 -2.14 0.46 -4.38
CA ILE A 145 -1.53 -0.22 -5.51
C ILE A 145 -2.62 -0.77 -6.41
N ASP A 146 -2.45 -0.54 -7.71
CA ASP A 146 -3.26 -1.06 -8.81
C ASP A 146 -2.30 -1.73 -9.80
N LEU A 147 -2.11 -3.05 -9.67
CA LEU A 147 -1.20 -3.84 -10.50
C LEU A 147 -1.70 -4.00 -11.92
N ASN A 148 -3.01 -4.13 -12.06
CA ASN A 148 -3.67 -4.40 -13.34
C ASN A 148 -3.93 -3.13 -14.14
N LYS A 149 -3.81 -1.95 -13.53
CA LYS A 149 -4.11 -0.62 -14.11
C LYS A 149 -5.54 -0.51 -14.63
N ASP A 150 -6.46 -1.20 -13.97
CA ASP A 150 -7.89 -1.17 -14.28
C ASP A 150 -8.64 -0.06 -13.52
N GLY A 151 -7.95 0.67 -12.63
CA GLY A 151 -8.49 1.73 -11.78
C GLY A 151 -9.13 1.20 -10.50
N ILE A 152 -9.03 -0.11 -10.25
CA ILE A 152 -9.53 -0.77 -9.04
C ILE A 152 -8.37 -0.99 -8.07
N PRO A 153 -8.50 -0.63 -6.78
CA PRO A 153 -7.47 -0.89 -5.79
C PRO A 153 -7.27 -2.39 -5.56
N ASP A 154 -6.04 -2.89 -5.73
CA ASP A 154 -5.71 -4.28 -5.41
C ASP A 154 -5.33 -4.42 -3.92
N TYR A 155 -4.47 -3.56 -3.41
CA TYR A 155 -4.08 -3.55 -2.00
C TYR A 155 -3.36 -2.24 -1.60
N VAL A 156 -3.09 -2.10 -0.30
CA VAL A 156 -2.37 -0.96 0.27
C VAL A 156 -0.93 -1.39 0.61
N ASP A 157 0.06 -0.62 0.17
CA ASP A 157 1.49 -0.93 0.39
C ASP A 157 1.97 -0.47 1.78
N TYR A 158 1.59 -1.22 2.82
CA TYR A 158 2.02 -0.93 4.20
C TYR A 158 3.50 -1.20 4.47
N ASN A 159 4.16 -1.96 3.62
CA ASN A 159 5.55 -2.40 3.81
C ASN A 159 6.56 -1.65 2.94
N GLY A 160 6.10 -0.77 2.05
CA GLY A 160 6.97 -0.07 1.10
C GLY A 160 7.58 -0.98 0.04
N THR A 161 6.92 -2.09 -0.30
CA THR A 161 7.41 -3.09 -1.27
C THR A 161 7.59 -2.50 -2.65
N TYR A 162 6.76 -1.54 -3.03
CA TYR A 162 6.74 -0.90 -4.35
C TYR A 162 7.37 0.50 -4.36
N VAL A 163 8.27 0.79 -3.43
CA VAL A 163 8.93 2.11 -3.33
C VAL A 163 9.65 2.47 -4.63
N TYR A 164 10.22 1.50 -5.31
CA TYR A 164 10.99 1.72 -6.56
C TYR A 164 10.12 1.73 -7.82
N ASP A 165 8.94 1.12 -7.82
CA ASP A 165 8.01 1.11 -8.96
C ASP A 165 6.87 2.12 -8.78
N THR A 166 7.25 3.37 -8.63
CA THR A 166 6.32 4.47 -8.32
C THR A 166 5.40 4.86 -9.48
N VAL A 167 5.79 4.53 -10.71
CA VAL A 167 5.14 5.06 -11.92
C VAL A 167 4.08 4.11 -12.46
N ASN A 168 4.23 2.81 -12.26
CA ASN A 168 3.42 1.81 -12.95
C ASN A 168 2.32 1.18 -12.12
N VAL A 169 2.44 1.18 -10.79
CA VAL A 169 1.56 0.40 -9.90
C VAL A 169 0.85 1.24 -8.84
N ARG A 170 1.30 2.46 -8.53
CA ARG A 170 0.64 3.33 -7.56
C ARG A 170 -0.59 4.00 -8.19
N MET A 171 -1.71 3.97 -7.48
CA MET A 171 -2.84 4.83 -7.83
C MET A 171 -2.46 6.30 -7.66
N VAL A 172 -2.69 7.08 -8.72
CA VAL A 172 -2.21 8.46 -8.80
C VAL A 172 -3.00 9.40 -7.90
N ASN A 173 -4.27 9.11 -7.68
CA ASN A 173 -5.22 10.01 -7.02
C ASN A 173 -5.73 9.52 -5.66
N ASN A 174 -5.45 8.28 -5.27
CA ASN A 174 -5.96 7.71 -4.02
C ASN A 174 -4.83 7.45 -3.03
N LEU A 175 -5.09 7.76 -1.77
CA LEU A 175 -4.18 7.48 -0.65
C LEU A 175 -4.96 6.82 0.49
N ASP A 176 -4.29 5.91 1.18
CA ASP A 176 -4.75 5.33 2.43
C ASP A 176 -4.06 6.00 3.61
N VAL A 177 -4.82 6.35 4.65
CA VAL A 177 -4.30 6.93 5.89
C VAL A 177 -4.64 6.01 7.04
N ARG A 178 -3.63 5.39 7.58
CA ARG A 178 -3.75 4.51 8.74
C ARG A 178 -3.53 5.28 10.03
N THR A 179 -4.48 5.20 10.93
CA THR A 179 -4.39 5.76 12.27
C THR A 179 -4.33 4.64 13.30
N LYS A 180 -3.28 4.67 14.16
CA LYS A 180 -3.17 3.81 15.35
C LYS A 180 -3.53 4.63 16.58
N PHE A 181 -4.42 4.11 17.41
CA PHE A 181 -4.96 4.86 18.53
C PHE A 181 -5.36 3.96 19.70
N ASN A 182 -5.44 4.57 20.88
CA ASN A 182 -5.96 3.94 22.10
C ASN A 182 -7.49 4.11 22.17
N SER A 183 -8.14 3.32 23.02
CA SER A 183 -9.59 3.40 23.25
C SER A 183 -10.04 4.82 23.63
N GLY A 184 -11.25 5.19 23.19
CA GLY A 184 -11.86 6.49 23.54
C GLY A 184 -11.55 7.65 22.60
N LEU A 185 -10.97 7.40 21.43
CA LEU A 185 -10.74 8.41 20.41
C LEU A 185 -11.96 8.53 19.48
N ASP A 186 -12.40 9.77 19.23
CA ASP A 186 -13.41 10.07 18.22
C ASP A 186 -12.76 10.14 16.83
N LEU A 187 -12.95 9.10 16.03
CA LEU A 187 -12.39 8.98 14.68
C LEU A 187 -12.91 10.05 13.72
N ASN A 188 -14.15 10.54 13.91
CA ASN A 188 -14.69 11.62 13.08
C ASN A 188 -13.90 12.91 13.27
N GLN A 189 -13.54 13.25 14.51
CA GLN A 189 -12.69 14.42 14.78
C GLN A 189 -11.30 14.26 14.15
N VAL A 190 -10.74 13.05 14.17
CA VAL A 190 -9.43 12.77 13.53
C VAL A 190 -9.54 12.95 12.01
N ARG A 191 -10.56 12.36 11.37
CA ARG A 191 -10.82 12.54 9.94
C ARG A 191 -10.90 14.02 9.56
N ASP A 192 -11.76 14.75 10.26
CA ASP A 192 -11.98 16.18 9.96
C ASP A 192 -10.72 17.00 10.23
N GLY A 193 -9.93 16.62 11.24
CA GLY A 193 -8.63 17.21 11.53
C GLY A 193 -7.62 16.97 10.41
N ILE A 194 -7.52 15.75 9.89
CA ILE A 194 -6.64 15.40 8.77
C ILE A 194 -7.04 16.18 7.51
N ILE A 195 -8.33 16.23 7.20
CA ILE A 195 -8.83 17.00 6.06
C ILE A 195 -8.47 18.47 6.19
N LYS A 196 -8.75 19.11 7.33
CA LYS A 196 -8.39 20.51 7.60
C LYS A 196 -6.88 20.74 7.50
N PHE A 197 -6.07 19.79 7.98
CA PHE A 197 -4.62 19.89 7.88
C PHE A 197 -4.15 19.86 6.43
N ILE A 198 -4.73 19.01 5.58
CA ILE A 198 -4.44 18.97 4.15
C ILE A 198 -4.89 20.31 3.50
N GLU A 199 -6.09 20.78 3.82
CA GLU A 199 -6.69 21.99 3.27
C GLU A 199 -6.03 23.30 3.78
N SER A 200 -5.28 23.27 4.86
CA SER A 200 -4.56 24.44 5.38
C SER A 200 -3.44 24.93 4.48
N ASP A 201 -3.06 24.16 3.47
CA ASP A 201 -2.00 24.52 2.53
C ASP A 201 -2.47 25.56 1.51
N THR A 202 -1.82 26.73 1.52
CA THR A 202 -2.19 27.85 0.65
C THR A 202 -2.02 27.54 -0.83
N LEU A 203 -0.99 26.77 -1.20
CA LEU A 203 -0.75 26.37 -2.59
C LEU A 203 -1.85 25.43 -3.08
N ASN A 204 -2.19 24.43 -2.26
CA ASN A 204 -3.26 23.48 -2.60
C ASN A 204 -4.63 24.18 -2.66
N GLN A 205 -4.89 25.18 -1.80
CA GLN A 205 -6.08 26.00 -1.90
C GLN A 205 -6.13 26.80 -3.21
N GLN A 206 -5.01 27.42 -3.62
CA GLN A 206 -4.94 28.14 -4.89
C GLN A 206 -5.17 27.20 -6.08
N ARG A 207 -4.54 26.03 -6.09
CA ARG A 207 -4.75 25.01 -7.12
C ARG A 207 -6.22 24.57 -7.20
N ASN A 208 -6.86 24.35 -6.06
CA ASN A 208 -8.28 23.98 -6.02
C ASN A 208 -9.19 25.09 -6.54
N ARG A 209 -8.95 26.35 -6.16
CA ARG A 209 -9.69 27.51 -6.70
C ARG A 209 -9.53 27.62 -8.23
N LEU A 210 -8.30 27.41 -8.72
CA LEU A 210 -8.04 27.42 -10.16
C LEU A 210 -8.80 26.29 -10.87
N ARG A 211 -8.75 25.07 -10.33
CA ARG A 211 -9.48 23.90 -10.86
C ARG A 211 -10.98 24.16 -10.94
N ILE A 212 -11.57 24.66 -9.86
CA ILE A 212 -13.01 24.98 -9.82
C ILE A 212 -13.37 26.04 -10.87
N ARG A 213 -12.54 27.10 -11.00
CA ARG A 213 -12.76 28.11 -12.02
C ARG A 213 -12.70 27.54 -13.42
N GLN A 214 -11.65 26.77 -13.73
CA GLN A 214 -11.50 26.13 -15.05
C GLN A 214 -12.66 25.19 -15.38
N ASN A 215 -13.17 24.43 -14.40
CA ASN A 215 -14.34 23.58 -14.60
C ASN A 215 -15.61 24.41 -14.90
N ASN A 216 -15.82 25.52 -14.18
CA ASN A 216 -16.95 26.40 -14.42
C ASN A 216 -16.88 27.06 -15.80
N ASP A 217 -15.70 27.61 -16.17
CA ASP A 217 -15.48 28.20 -17.49
C ASP A 217 -15.72 27.17 -18.62
N MET A 218 -15.28 25.93 -18.42
CA MET A 218 -15.52 24.85 -19.38
C MET A 218 -17.00 24.47 -19.47
N LEU A 219 -17.72 24.43 -18.35
CA LEU A 219 -19.16 24.14 -18.33
C LEU A 219 -19.97 25.24 -19.04
N GLU A 220 -19.62 26.51 -18.82
CA GLU A 220 -20.23 27.63 -19.49
C GLU A 220 -20.03 27.56 -21.02
N ARG A 221 -18.77 27.31 -21.43
CA ARG A 221 -18.43 27.12 -22.85
C ARG A 221 -19.17 25.95 -23.49
N LEU A 222 -19.16 24.77 -22.83
CA LEU A 222 -19.90 23.61 -23.33
C LEU A 222 -21.40 23.89 -23.45
N THR A 223 -21.97 24.60 -22.50
CA THR A 223 -23.39 24.99 -22.55
C THR A 223 -23.67 25.89 -23.73
N TYR A 224 -22.81 26.88 -23.99
CA TYR A 224 -22.92 27.74 -25.16
C TYR A 224 -22.78 26.95 -26.47
N ASP A 225 -21.75 26.12 -26.59
CA ASP A 225 -21.50 25.30 -27.80
C ASP A 225 -22.68 24.35 -28.10
N ILE A 226 -23.27 23.73 -27.08
CA ILE A 226 -24.48 22.89 -27.21
C ILE A 226 -25.66 23.74 -27.73
N GLN A 227 -25.90 24.94 -27.19
CA GLN A 227 -26.98 25.82 -27.65
C GLN A 227 -26.80 26.25 -29.10
N GLN A 228 -25.56 26.56 -29.50
CA GLN A 228 -25.26 26.90 -30.89
C GLN A 228 -25.53 25.74 -31.85
N LEU A 229 -25.05 24.55 -31.50
CA LEU A 229 -25.28 23.34 -32.30
C LEU A 229 -26.77 22.95 -32.37
N ASP A 230 -27.50 23.08 -31.27
CA ASP A 230 -28.95 22.83 -31.21
C ASP A 230 -29.72 23.86 -32.12
N SER A 231 -29.30 25.09 -32.13
CA SER A 231 -29.82 26.14 -33.01
C SER A 231 -29.53 25.87 -34.47
N LEU A 232 -28.32 25.44 -34.80
CA LEU A 232 -27.94 25.04 -36.17
C LEU A 232 -28.75 23.83 -36.64
N GLN A 233 -28.95 22.87 -35.74
CA GLN A 233 -29.76 21.67 -36.04
C GLN A 233 -31.20 22.05 -36.36
N LYS A 234 -31.83 22.97 -35.58
CA LYS A 234 -33.18 23.45 -35.82
C LYS A 234 -33.27 24.14 -37.18
N VAL A 235 -32.37 25.08 -37.48
CA VAL A 235 -32.33 25.78 -38.77
C VAL A 235 -32.22 24.76 -39.90
N LYS A 236 -31.32 23.81 -39.80
CA LYS A 236 -31.06 22.79 -40.81
C LYS A 236 -32.30 21.88 -41.06
N TYR A 237 -32.95 21.43 -40.00
CA TYR A 237 -34.17 20.62 -40.11
C TYR A 237 -35.32 21.37 -40.74
N PHE A 238 -35.55 22.67 -40.38
CA PHE A 238 -36.66 23.43 -40.85
C PHE A 238 -36.41 24.06 -42.23
N GLU A 239 -35.22 24.52 -42.54
CA GLU A 239 -34.89 25.15 -43.81
C GLU A 239 -34.70 24.14 -44.95
N GLU A 240 -34.01 23.04 -44.69
CA GLU A 240 -33.83 21.97 -45.69
C GLU A 240 -35.14 21.37 -46.08
N THR A 241 -36.04 21.13 -45.11
CA THR A 241 -37.38 20.62 -45.39
C THR A 241 -38.23 21.58 -46.20
N ARG A 242 -38.03 22.90 -45.99
CA ARG A 242 -38.76 23.95 -46.68
C ARG A 242 -38.23 24.22 -48.12
N ASN A 243 -36.96 24.01 -48.34
CA ASN A 243 -36.31 24.20 -49.64
C ASN A 243 -36.30 22.96 -50.53
N MET A 244 -36.76 21.81 -50.04
CA MET A 244 -37.02 20.65 -50.88
C MET A 244 -38.27 20.86 -51.76
N LYS A 245 -38.17 21.74 -52.75
CA LYS A 245 -39.07 21.70 -53.88
C LYS A 245 -38.74 20.43 -54.65
N PRO A 246 -39.76 19.57 -54.99
CA PRO A 246 -39.52 18.43 -55.81
C PRO A 246 -38.97 18.91 -57.17
N ALA A 247 -37.70 18.72 -57.43
CA ALA A 247 -37.13 18.89 -58.75
C ALA A 247 -37.82 17.87 -59.64
N ALA A 248 -38.46 18.36 -60.69
CA ALA A 248 -39.07 17.55 -61.71
C ALA A 248 -37.97 16.76 -62.46
N GLY A 249 -37.67 15.56 -61.98
CA GLY A 249 -36.60 14.70 -62.51
C GLY A 249 -35.94 13.90 -61.39
N GLY A 250 -36.45 12.72 -61.11
CA GLY A 250 -36.15 11.87 -60.00
C GLY A 250 -34.68 11.44 -59.79
N GLN A 251 -33.87 12.33 -59.26
CA GLN A 251 -32.60 11.97 -58.62
C GLN A 251 -32.55 12.63 -57.25
N ILE A 252 -32.96 11.90 -56.23
CA ILE A 252 -32.73 12.26 -54.83
C ILE A 252 -31.28 11.94 -54.55
N VAL A 253 -30.45 12.99 -54.46
CA VAL A 253 -29.04 12.85 -54.10
C VAL A 253 -28.97 12.70 -52.57
N PHE A 254 -28.75 11.49 -52.09
CA PHE A 254 -28.55 11.16 -50.67
C PHE A 254 -27.19 11.64 -50.11
N MET A 255 -26.73 12.84 -50.45
CA MET A 255 -25.46 13.35 -49.93
C MET A 255 -25.57 14.01 -48.54
N GLN A 256 -26.74 14.14 -47.96
CA GLN A 256 -26.98 14.98 -46.78
C GLN A 256 -27.15 14.25 -45.46
N GLU A 257 -27.44 12.94 -45.47
CA GLU A 257 -27.63 12.16 -44.23
C GLU A 257 -26.35 12.06 -43.37
N GLN A 258 -25.17 11.94 -43.97
CA GLN A 258 -23.93 11.83 -43.22
C GLN A 258 -23.58 13.08 -42.40
N LYS A 259 -23.84 14.30 -42.88
CA LYS A 259 -23.55 15.53 -42.14
C LYS A 259 -24.49 15.77 -40.98
N THR A 260 -25.76 15.39 -41.08
CA THR A 260 -26.77 15.49 -40.01
C THR A 260 -26.46 14.53 -38.87
N GLN A 261 -26.03 13.33 -39.18
CA GLN A 261 -25.65 12.30 -38.20
C GLN A 261 -24.39 12.69 -37.42
N LEU A 262 -23.40 13.32 -38.08
CA LEU A 262 -22.21 13.87 -37.40
C LEU A 262 -22.56 14.95 -36.37
N VAL A 263 -23.46 15.89 -36.72
CA VAL A 263 -23.89 16.95 -35.77
C VAL A 263 -24.60 16.36 -34.55
N TYR A 264 -25.43 15.33 -34.72
CA TYR A 264 -26.10 14.66 -33.60
C TYR A 264 -25.09 13.96 -32.66
N THR A 265 -24.10 13.28 -33.23
CA THR A 265 -23.03 12.62 -32.46
C THR A 265 -22.21 13.65 -31.70
N ASP A 266 -21.91 14.80 -32.29
CA ASP A 266 -21.17 15.87 -31.63
C ASP A 266 -21.93 16.46 -30.44
N ILE A 267 -23.23 16.73 -30.61
CA ILE A 267 -24.11 17.21 -29.52
C ILE A 267 -24.14 16.19 -28.39
N TYR A 268 -24.29 14.90 -28.68
CA TYR A 268 -24.30 13.83 -27.68
C TYR A 268 -22.99 13.78 -26.91
N ASN A 269 -21.86 13.86 -27.60
CA ASN A 269 -20.53 13.89 -26.98
C ASN A 269 -20.33 15.09 -26.07
N LEU A 270 -20.79 16.28 -26.47
CA LEU A 270 -20.74 17.50 -25.66
C LEU A 270 -21.64 17.38 -24.42
N TYR A 271 -22.84 16.83 -24.53
CA TYR A 271 -23.71 16.56 -23.38
C TYR A 271 -23.08 15.60 -22.39
N THR A 272 -22.51 14.49 -22.88
CA THR A 272 -21.80 13.51 -22.03
C THR A 272 -20.63 14.16 -21.30
N ARG A 273 -19.85 14.97 -22.00
CA ARG A 273 -18.74 15.72 -21.40
C ARG A 273 -19.20 16.74 -20.37
N LYS A 274 -20.32 17.44 -20.64
CA LYS A 274 -20.94 18.38 -19.70
C LYS A 274 -21.37 17.66 -18.43
N GLN A 275 -22.07 16.52 -18.52
CA GLN A 275 -22.51 15.73 -17.39
C GLN A 275 -21.34 15.23 -16.53
N LEU A 276 -20.25 14.79 -17.17
CA LEU A 276 -19.03 14.39 -16.44
C LEU A 276 -18.41 15.56 -15.64
N LEU A 277 -18.34 16.74 -16.23
CA LEU A 277 -17.81 17.93 -15.54
C LEU A 277 -18.73 18.43 -14.43
N GLU A 278 -20.06 18.34 -14.62
CA GLU A 278 -21.04 18.65 -13.56
C GLU A 278 -20.91 17.69 -12.39
N ALA A 279 -20.80 16.38 -12.66
CA ALA A 279 -20.56 15.37 -11.63
C ALA A 279 -19.23 15.62 -10.90
N GLU A 280 -18.16 15.95 -11.64
CA GLU A 280 -16.86 16.29 -11.03
C GLU A 280 -16.94 17.55 -10.15
N ARG A 281 -17.61 18.60 -10.61
CA ARG A 281 -17.81 19.82 -9.83
C ARG A 281 -18.60 19.57 -8.54
N ASP A 282 -19.64 18.75 -8.61
CA ASP A 282 -20.57 18.56 -7.49
C ASP A 282 -20.05 17.57 -6.45
N LEU A 283 -19.37 16.50 -6.89
CA LEU A 283 -18.82 15.46 -6.01
C LEU A 283 -17.47 15.83 -5.40
N TYR A 284 -16.63 16.58 -6.11
CA TYR A 284 -15.23 16.80 -5.74
C TYR A 284 -14.92 18.30 -5.49
N LYS A 285 -15.67 18.95 -4.59
CA LYS A 285 -15.53 20.38 -4.27
C LYS A 285 -14.24 20.72 -3.49
N GLY A 286 -13.86 19.85 -2.54
CA GLY A 286 -12.68 20.02 -1.69
C GLY A 286 -11.36 19.67 -2.39
N ILE A 287 -10.27 19.82 -1.67
CA ILE A 287 -8.94 19.35 -2.08
C ILE A 287 -8.91 17.83 -2.08
N VAL A 288 -9.52 17.23 -1.07
CA VAL A 288 -9.66 15.78 -0.94
C VAL A 288 -11.12 15.40 -0.73
N THR A 289 -11.50 14.20 -1.15
CA THR A 289 -12.81 13.59 -0.90
C THR A 289 -12.62 12.23 -0.26
N VAL A 290 -13.31 11.98 0.85
CA VAL A 290 -13.29 10.67 1.53
C VAL A 290 -14.03 9.65 0.66
N ILE A 291 -13.37 8.57 0.31
CA ILE A 291 -13.94 7.43 -0.42
C ILE A 291 -14.42 6.38 0.58
N ASN A 292 -13.56 6.03 1.55
CA ASN A 292 -13.88 5.08 2.61
C ASN A 292 -13.49 5.70 3.94
N ASP A 293 -14.45 5.82 4.84
CA ASP A 293 -14.26 6.44 6.14
C ASP A 293 -13.66 5.45 7.15
N PHE A 294 -13.12 5.98 8.25
CA PHE A 294 -12.65 5.17 9.35
C PHE A 294 -13.74 4.19 9.83
N SER A 295 -13.40 2.92 9.86
CA SER A 295 -14.24 1.90 10.46
C SER A 295 -14.00 1.82 11.97
N SER A 296 -15.04 1.66 12.76
CA SER A 296 -14.89 1.38 14.19
C SER A 296 -14.27 0.01 14.37
N PRO A 297 -13.03 -0.10 14.91
CA PRO A 297 -12.36 -1.37 15.05
C PRO A 297 -13.05 -2.21 16.14
N THR A 298 -13.39 -3.43 15.81
CA THR A 298 -14.01 -4.39 16.73
C THR A 298 -12.99 -5.17 17.55
N LEU A 299 -11.77 -5.31 17.02
CA LEU A 299 -10.70 -6.10 17.62
C LEU A 299 -9.47 -5.24 17.91
N ARG A 300 -8.93 -5.39 19.12
CA ARG A 300 -7.67 -4.76 19.48
C ARG A 300 -6.49 -5.43 18.80
N ASN A 301 -5.51 -4.66 18.37
CA ASN A 301 -4.32 -5.18 17.64
C ASN A 301 -3.35 -5.92 18.58
N ASN A 302 -3.23 -5.48 19.85
CA ASN A 302 -2.41 -6.13 20.87
C ASN A 302 -3.17 -7.20 21.66
N GLY A 303 -3.94 -8.04 20.97
CA GLY A 303 -4.66 -9.17 21.58
C GLY A 303 -3.77 -10.39 21.85
N THR A 304 -4.44 -11.53 22.12
CA THR A 304 -3.78 -12.81 22.45
C THR A 304 -2.75 -13.26 21.41
N ARG A 305 -3.06 -13.04 20.13
CA ARG A 305 -2.12 -13.40 19.03
C ARG A 305 -0.84 -12.58 19.05
N TYR A 306 -0.92 -11.29 19.40
CA TYR A 306 0.23 -10.40 19.42
C TYR A 306 1.25 -10.81 20.49
N TYR A 307 0.82 -10.88 21.74
CA TYR A 307 1.70 -11.27 22.86
C TYR A 307 2.05 -12.75 22.84
N GLY A 308 1.11 -13.63 22.51
CA GLY A 308 1.37 -15.07 22.41
C GLY A 308 2.46 -15.40 21.41
N LYS A 309 2.46 -14.75 20.25
CA LYS A 309 3.47 -14.97 19.20
C LYS A 309 4.88 -14.54 19.61
N GLN A 310 5.01 -13.58 20.52
CA GLN A 310 6.30 -13.08 20.99
C GLN A 310 6.76 -13.76 22.29
N VAL A 311 5.90 -13.86 23.28
CA VAL A 311 6.26 -14.29 24.63
C VAL A 311 6.46 -15.80 24.73
N ILE A 312 5.59 -16.59 24.11
CA ILE A 312 5.68 -18.06 24.20
C ILE A 312 7.01 -18.59 23.63
N PRO A 313 7.46 -18.17 22.42
CA PRO A 313 8.77 -18.61 21.91
C PRO A 313 9.94 -18.17 22.78
N ILE A 314 9.88 -16.97 23.36
CA ILE A 314 10.94 -16.46 24.25
C ILE A 314 11.07 -17.35 25.49
N PHE A 315 9.96 -17.69 26.15
CA PHE A 315 9.96 -18.58 27.30
C PHE A 315 10.46 -19.98 26.93
N PHE A 316 10.01 -20.51 25.79
CA PHE A 316 10.45 -21.82 25.30
C PHE A 316 11.96 -21.84 25.02
N CYS A 317 12.48 -20.85 24.28
CA CYS A 317 13.91 -20.74 23.98
C CYS A 317 14.76 -20.53 25.25
N ALA A 318 14.32 -19.68 26.16
CA ALA A 318 15.01 -19.44 27.42
C ALA A 318 15.11 -20.75 28.25
N THR A 319 14.02 -21.50 28.39
CA THR A 319 14.00 -22.78 29.10
C THR A 319 14.89 -23.80 28.39
N LEU A 320 14.87 -23.85 27.07
CA LEU A 320 15.72 -24.75 26.29
C LEU A 320 17.20 -24.42 26.50
N LEU A 321 17.60 -23.17 26.49
CA LEU A 321 18.97 -22.76 26.79
C LEU A 321 19.40 -23.15 28.20
N VAL A 322 18.54 -22.94 29.20
CA VAL A 322 18.82 -23.38 30.58
C VAL A 322 19.01 -24.90 30.66
N LEU A 323 18.15 -25.68 29.98
CA LEU A 323 18.25 -27.15 29.97
C LEU A 323 19.52 -27.65 29.27
N ILE A 324 19.95 -26.99 28.18
CA ILE A 324 21.21 -27.29 27.50
C ILE A 324 22.40 -26.98 28.41
N PHE A 325 22.37 -25.83 29.08
CA PHE A 325 23.40 -25.41 30.03
C PHE A 325 23.54 -26.43 31.18
N LEU A 326 22.42 -26.80 31.80
CA LEU A 326 22.39 -27.79 32.87
C LEU A 326 22.88 -29.18 32.41
N ALA A 327 22.53 -29.61 31.18
CA ALA A 327 22.99 -30.86 30.62
C ALA A 327 24.51 -30.88 30.37
N ASN A 328 25.10 -29.74 30.00
CA ASN A 328 26.52 -29.59 29.67
C ASN A 328 27.37 -29.03 30.83
N ARG A 329 26.77 -28.78 32.00
CA ARG A 329 27.46 -28.15 33.16
C ARG A 329 28.79 -28.80 33.54
N LYS A 330 28.89 -30.14 33.51
CA LYS A 330 30.13 -30.86 33.81
C LYS A 330 31.24 -30.56 32.79
N LYS A 331 30.93 -30.59 31.50
CA LYS A 331 31.89 -30.27 30.42
C LYS A 331 32.32 -28.79 30.45
N LEU A 332 31.37 -27.90 30.73
CA LEU A 332 31.67 -26.44 30.89
C LEU A 332 32.60 -26.18 32.08
N ASN A 333 32.36 -26.83 33.22
CA ASN A 333 33.25 -26.68 34.38
C ASN A 333 34.68 -27.24 34.13
N GLU A 334 34.81 -28.28 33.29
CA GLU A 334 36.11 -28.78 32.86
C GLU A 334 36.86 -27.81 31.95
N VAL A 335 36.11 -27.14 31.05
CA VAL A 335 36.66 -26.09 30.17
C VAL A 335 37.08 -24.88 30.99
N PHE A 336 36.25 -24.38 31.91
CA PHE A 336 36.56 -23.22 32.77
C PHE A 336 37.69 -23.49 33.78
N LYS A 337 37.96 -24.75 34.15
CA LYS A 337 39.12 -25.12 34.98
C LYS A 337 40.43 -25.18 34.21
N LYS A 338 40.37 -25.19 32.88
CA LYS A 338 41.52 -25.32 31.99
C LYS A 338 42.06 -23.95 31.51
N TYR A 339 41.28 -22.90 31.71
CA TYR A 339 41.63 -21.51 31.50
C TYR A 339 41.68 -20.76 32.84
#